data_1304069c7befb65c729290152a332b28
#
_entry.id   1304069c7befb65c729290152a332b28
#
_cell.length_a   1.000
_cell.length_b   1.000
_cell.length_c   1.000
_cell.angle_alpha   90.00
_cell.angle_beta   90.00
_cell.angle_gamma   90.00
#
_symmetry.space_group_name_H-M   'P 1'
#
loop_
_entity.id
_entity.type
_entity.pdbx_description
1 polymer ?
#
loop_
_entity_poly.entity_id
_entity_poly.type
_entity_poly.pdbx_seq_one_letter_code
_entity_poly.pdbx_strand_id
1 'polypeptide(L)'
;IAKNGEQATEAWGKSLVKNLARKPQGNDRAQIIAVASGEADIAVANSYYIGIMLSGTAGEEQREAAKKVQMIFPNQQGKGTHVNISGAGILKYAPNPNNANLFLEFLLSDKVQKHMVSKSYEYPIVNVAVSKEMSGFGLDFKEDNTSVKVYGEMNPDAIRLMDRAGWK
;
A
#
# COMPACT_ATOMS: atom_id res chain seq x y z
N ILE A 1 -14.37 5.07 -7.37
CA ILE A 1 -15.48 6.03 -7.47
C ILE A 1 -14.98 7.31 -8.16
N ALA A 2 -13.97 8.00 -7.61
CA ALA A 2 -13.49 9.31 -8.07
C ALA A 2 -13.25 9.42 -9.60
N LYS A 3 -12.77 8.37 -10.23
CA LYS A 3 -12.38 8.37 -11.66
C LYS A 3 -13.38 7.69 -12.59
N ASN A 4 -14.15 6.75 -12.08
CA ASN A 4 -15.03 5.91 -12.92
C ASN A 4 -16.52 6.08 -12.58
N GLY A 5 -16.83 6.84 -11.53
CA GLY A 5 -18.18 6.96 -11.00
C GLY A 5 -18.59 5.75 -10.13
N GLU A 6 -19.69 5.91 -9.41
CA GLU A 6 -20.16 4.94 -8.43
C GLU A 6 -20.65 3.64 -9.11
N GLN A 7 -21.48 3.76 -10.14
CA GLN A 7 -22.06 2.60 -10.83
C GLN A 7 -21.02 1.66 -11.41
N ALA A 8 -20.03 2.21 -12.14
CA ALA A 8 -18.96 1.40 -12.73
C ALA A 8 -18.07 0.77 -11.66
N THR A 9 -17.80 1.50 -10.57
CA THR A 9 -17.02 0.98 -9.44
C THR A 9 -17.76 -0.13 -8.69
N GLU A 10 -19.07 -0.02 -8.51
CA GLU A 10 -19.88 -1.06 -7.87
C GLU A 10 -19.93 -2.34 -8.73
N ALA A 11 -20.10 -2.19 -10.05
CA ALA A 11 -20.06 -3.32 -10.97
C ALA A 11 -18.71 -4.04 -10.94
N TRP A 12 -17.61 -3.27 -10.92
CA TRP A 12 -16.27 -3.80 -10.75
C TRP A 12 -16.09 -4.51 -9.40
N GLY A 13 -16.56 -3.92 -8.30
CA GLY A 13 -16.50 -4.50 -6.95
C GLY A 13 -17.24 -5.84 -6.87
N LYS A 14 -18.45 -5.93 -7.45
CA LYS A 14 -19.21 -7.19 -7.54
C LYS A 14 -18.47 -8.27 -8.33
N SER A 15 -17.83 -7.88 -9.44
CA SER A 15 -17.02 -8.79 -10.23
C SER A 15 -15.79 -9.28 -9.45
N LEU A 16 -15.12 -8.38 -8.73
CA LEU A 16 -13.97 -8.74 -7.89
C LEU A 16 -14.38 -9.74 -6.80
N VAL A 17 -15.47 -9.47 -6.07
CA VAL A 17 -15.97 -10.37 -5.02
C VAL A 17 -16.31 -11.75 -5.58
N LYS A 18 -16.90 -11.84 -6.78
CA LYS A 18 -17.19 -13.11 -7.44
C LYS A 18 -15.94 -13.92 -7.78
N ASN A 19 -14.81 -13.24 -8.01
CA ASN A 19 -13.54 -13.87 -8.41
C ASN A 19 -12.56 -14.06 -7.24
N LEU A 20 -12.98 -13.81 -6.00
CA LEU A 20 -12.15 -14.12 -4.84
C LEU A 20 -11.90 -15.62 -4.73
N ALA A 21 -10.64 -16.02 -4.59
CA ALA A 21 -10.25 -17.40 -4.37
C ALA A 21 -10.81 -17.95 -3.04
N ARG A 22 -10.94 -17.07 -2.04
CA ARG A 22 -11.52 -17.37 -0.72
C ARG A 22 -12.04 -16.07 -0.10
N LYS A 23 -12.74 -16.17 1.03
CA LYS A 23 -13.06 -14.98 1.83
C LYS A 23 -11.77 -14.27 2.25
N PRO A 24 -11.71 -12.94 2.14
CA PRO A 24 -10.57 -12.18 2.63
C PRO A 24 -10.39 -12.41 4.13
N GLN A 25 -9.20 -12.85 4.54
CA GLN A 25 -8.85 -13.08 5.93
C GLN A 25 -7.36 -12.90 6.14
N GLY A 26 -6.97 -12.56 7.36
CA GLY A 26 -5.58 -12.25 7.68
C GLY A 26 -5.15 -10.86 7.21
N ASN A 27 -3.87 -10.67 7.09
CA ASN A 27 -3.23 -9.42 6.67
C ASN A 27 -2.62 -9.56 5.26
N ASP A 28 -1.95 -8.50 4.77
CA ASP A 28 -1.29 -8.49 3.46
C ASP A 28 -0.31 -9.67 3.29
N ARG A 29 0.45 -10.03 4.32
CA ARG A 29 1.39 -11.16 4.25
C ARG A 29 0.67 -12.48 4.04
N ALA A 30 -0.51 -12.66 4.63
CA ALA A 30 -1.33 -13.84 4.41
C ALA A 30 -1.82 -13.93 2.95
N GLN A 31 -2.09 -12.79 2.29
CA GLN A 31 -2.45 -12.76 0.87
C GLN A 31 -1.24 -13.10 -0.02
N ILE A 32 -0.05 -12.59 0.31
CA ILE A 32 1.19 -12.91 -0.40
C ILE A 32 1.49 -14.41 -0.30
N ILE A 33 1.33 -14.99 0.89
CA ILE A 33 1.53 -16.44 1.13
C ILE A 33 0.50 -17.26 0.32
N ALA A 34 -0.75 -16.82 0.23
CA ALA A 34 -1.77 -17.51 -0.57
C ALA A 34 -1.40 -17.60 -2.05
N VAL A 35 -0.82 -16.52 -2.62
CA VAL A 35 -0.28 -16.58 -3.98
C VAL A 35 0.94 -17.49 -4.07
N ALA A 36 1.87 -17.40 -3.11
CA ALA A 36 3.07 -18.24 -3.10
C ALA A 36 2.79 -19.75 -2.97
N SER A 37 1.66 -20.11 -2.37
CA SER A 37 1.18 -21.51 -2.21
C SER A 37 0.30 -21.99 -3.38
N GLY A 38 -0.09 -21.09 -4.29
CA GLY A 38 -1.01 -21.42 -5.39
C GLY A 38 -2.49 -21.44 -5.01
N GLU A 39 -2.87 -20.95 -3.83
CA GLU A 39 -4.27 -20.79 -3.41
C GLU A 39 -4.95 -19.66 -4.20
N ALA A 40 -4.19 -18.64 -4.60
CA ALA A 40 -4.65 -17.54 -5.42
C ALA A 40 -3.60 -17.19 -6.50
N ASP A 41 -4.05 -16.67 -7.63
CA ASP A 41 -3.15 -16.25 -8.73
C ASP A 41 -2.60 -14.83 -8.52
N ILE A 42 -3.39 -13.95 -7.91
CA ILE A 42 -3.07 -12.54 -7.70
C ILE A 42 -3.55 -12.12 -6.31
N ALA A 43 -2.76 -11.29 -5.63
CA ALA A 43 -3.15 -10.63 -4.40
C ALA A 43 -2.92 -9.13 -4.47
N VAL A 44 -3.79 -8.36 -3.79
CA VAL A 44 -3.56 -6.93 -3.53
C VAL A 44 -2.96 -6.78 -2.14
N ALA A 45 -1.80 -6.14 -2.08
CA ALA A 45 -1.07 -5.90 -0.83
C ALA A 45 -0.28 -4.60 -0.91
N ASN A 46 0.07 -4.02 0.24
CA ASN A 46 1.02 -2.93 0.27
C ASN A 46 2.44 -3.44 -0.01
N SER A 47 3.19 -2.70 -0.82
CA SER A 47 4.53 -3.09 -1.28
C SER A 47 5.54 -3.33 -0.15
N TYR A 48 5.46 -2.57 0.93
CA TYR A 48 6.38 -2.72 2.06
C TYR A 48 6.34 -4.09 2.72
N TYR A 49 5.21 -4.80 2.68
CA TYR A 49 5.14 -6.16 3.22
C TYR A 49 6.02 -7.15 2.48
N ILE A 50 6.14 -7.03 1.16
CA ILE A 50 7.11 -7.82 0.38
C ILE A 50 8.55 -7.51 0.85
N GLY A 51 8.89 -6.24 1.06
CA GLY A 51 10.19 -5.83 1.61
C GLY A 51 10.48 -6.47 2.95
N ILE A 52 9.53 -6.41 3.89
CA ILE A 52 9.64 -7.03 5.22
C ILE A 52 9.84 -8.55 5.11
N MET A 53 9.11 -9.23 4.24
CA MET A 53 9.23 -10.68 4.06
C MET A 53 10.59 -11.04 3.44
N LEU A 54 11.02 -10.35 2.38
CA LEU A 54 12.31 -10.61 1.71
C LEU A 54 13.52 -10.33 2.62
N SER A 55 13.42 -9.39 3.54
CA SER A 55 14.49 -9.12 4.52
C SER A 55 14.72 -10.27 5.50
N GLY A 56 13.77 -11.17 5.65
CA GLY A 56 13.81 -12.27 6.61
C GLY A 56 13.39 -11.89 8.04
N THR A 57 13.10 -10.60 8.31
CA THR A 57 12.68 -10.17 9.66
C THR A 57 11.34 -10.76 10.08
N ALA A 58 10.52 -11.19 9.12
CA ALA A 58 9.25 -11.87 9.35
C ALA A 58 9.38 -13.41 9.47
N GLY A 59 10.60 -13.94 9.44
CA GLY A 59 10.92 -15.38 9.48
C GLY A 59 11.23 -15.96 8.11
N GLU A 60 12.00 -17.04 8.09
CA GLU A 60 12.50 -17.66 6.84
C GLU A 60 11.37 -18.23 5.98
N GLU A 61 10.34 -18.81 6.57
CA GLU A 61 9.17 -19.32 5.84
C GLU A 61 8.50 -18.22 4.99
N GLN A 62 8.29 -17.03 5.57
CA GLN A 62 7.71 -15.90 4.86
C GLN A 62 8.66 -15.35 3.79
N ARG A 63 9.97 -15.37 4.05
CA ARG A 63 10.97 -14.99 3.07
C ARG A 63 10.96 -15.91 1.86
N GLU A 64 10.91 -17.22 2.06
CA GLU A 64 10.79 -18.21 0.97
C GLU A 64 9.47 -18.04 0.19
N ALA A 65 8.37 -17.72 0.85
CA ALA A 65 7.12 -17.39 0.17
C ALA A 65 7.25 -16.14 -0.71
N ALA A 66 7.85 -15.07 -0.19
CA ALA A 66 8.04 -13.82 -0.94
C ALA A 66 8.92 -13.99 -2.18
N LYS A 67 9.89 -14.91 -2.16
CA LYS A 67 10.74 -15.23 -3.34
C LYS A 67 9.98 -15.90 -4.49
N LYS A 68 8.81 -16.49 -4.22
CA LYS A 68 7.99 -17.19 -5.21
C LYS A 68 7.00 -16.27 -5.93
N VAL A 69 6.83 -15.03 -5.49
CA VAL A 69 5.89 -14.09 -6.05
C VAL A 69 6.61 -12.94 -6.75
N GLN A 70 5.94 -12.33 -7.72
CA GLN A 70 6.40 -11.13 -8.39
C GLN A 70 5.48 -9.97 -8.05
N MET A 71 6.03 -8.81 -7.71
CA MET A 71 5.28 -7.58 -7.52
C MET A 71 4.98 -6.93 -8.87
N ILE A 72 3.76 -6.45 -9.03
CA ILE A 72 3.29 -5.76 -10.23
C ILE A 72 2.66 -4.44 -9.83
N PHE A 73 3.07 -3.35 -10.49
CA PHE A 73 2.40 -2.06 -10.40
C PHE A 73 1.32 -1.99 -11.48
N PRO A 74 0.02 -2.03 -11.13
CA PRO A 74 -1.05 -2.05 -12.12
C PRO A 74 -1.24 -0.69 -12.80
N ASN A 75 -2.04 -0.66 -13.87
CA ASN A 75 -2.49 0.55 -14.59
C ASN A 75 -1.38 1.40 -15.22
N GLN A 76 -0.23 0.86 -15.54
CA GLN A 76 0.90 1.60 -16.10
C GLN A 76 0.59 2.20 -17.48
N GLN A 77 -0.26 1.55 -18.27
CA GLN A 77 -0.76 2.04 -19.57
C GLN A 77 -1.90 3.07 -19.42
N GLY A 78 -2.39 3.30 -18.22
CA GLY A 78 -3.55 4.14 -17.94
C GLY A 78 -3.28 5.19 -16.87
N LYS A 79 -4.07 5.15 -15.79
CA LYS A 79 -4.10 6.16 -14.72
C LYS A 79 -2.92 6.09 -13.74
N GLY A 80 -2.15 5.03 -13.78
CA GLY A 80 -1.09 4.74 -12.83
C GLY A 80 -1.56 3.86 -11.67
N THR A 81 -0.61 3.42 -10.87
CA THR A 81 -0.83 2.61 -9.67
C THR A 81 -1.31 3.48 -8.52
N HIS A 82 -2.31 3.03 -7.78
CA HIS A 82 -2.71 3.66 -6.52
C HIS A 82 -1.53 3.68 -5.55
N VAL A 83 -1.27 4.86 -4.97
CA VAL A 83 -0.25 5.05 -3.94
C VAL A 83 -0.96 5.27 -2.60
N ASN A 84 -0.71 4.36 -1.66
CA ASN A 84 -1.07 4.56 -0.26
C ASN A 84 0.02 5.38 0.43
N ILE A 85 -0.34 6.19 1.41
CA ILE A 85 0.61 7.07 2.11
C ILE A 85 0.54 6.86 3.62
N SER A 86 1.70 6.94 4.26
CA SER A 86 1.80 7.20 5.70
C SER A 86 1.83 8.71 5.95
N GLY A 87 1.23 9.16 7.02
CA GLY A 87 1.14 10.58 7.31
C GLY A 87 1.23 10.88 8.79
N ALA A 88 1.56 12.13 9.11
CA ALA A 88 1.56 12.65 10.46
C ALA A 88 0.92 14.02 10.50
N GLY A 89 0.32 14.37 11.64
CA GLY A 89 -0.32 15.65 11.85
C GLY A 89 -0.16 16.16 13.28
N ILE A 90 -0.17 17.48 13.44
CA ILE A 90 -0.13 18.11 14.75
C ILE A 90 -1.55 18.31 15.23
N LEU A 91 -1.86 17.83 16.42
CA LEU A 91 -3.16 18.02 17.05
C LEU A 91 -3.42 19.51 17.32
N LYS A 92 -4.67 19.93 17.17
CA LYS A 92 -5.09 21.33 17.42
C LYS A 92 -4.67 21.87 18.79
N TYR A 93 -4.66 21.02 19.80
CA TYR A 93 -4.32 21.35 21.18
C TYR A 93 -3.02 20.67 21.64
N ALA A 94 -2.06 20.49 20.72
CA ALA A 94 -0.77 19.95 21.08
C ALA A 94 -0.10 20.85 22.13
N PRO A 95 0.46 20.28 23.22
CA PRO A 95 1.08 21.09 24.28
C PRO A 95 2.39 21.76 23.83
N ASN A 96 3.05 21.20 22.81
CA ASN A 96 4.33 21.68 22.28
C ASN A 96 4.32 21.74 20.75
N PRO A 97 3.49 22.61 20.12
CA PRO A 97 3.30 22.59 18.66
C PRO A 97 4.59 22.95 17.88
N ASN A 98 5.43 23.85 18.42
CA ASN A 98 6.70 24.21 17.78
C ASN A 98 7.68 23.01 17.75
N ASN A 99 7.78 22.26 18.83
CA ASN A 99 8.63 21.06 18.87
C ASN A 99 8.06 19.97 17.95
N ALA A 100 6.74 19.86 17.84
CA ALA A 100 6.09 18.94 16.90
C ALA A 100 6.42 19.30 15.43
N ASN A 101 6.42 20.58 15.08
CA ASN A 101 6.86 21.04 13.76
C ASN A 101 8.32 20.67 13.50
N LEU A 102 9.22 21.00 14.41
CA LEU A 102 10.64 20.64 14.29
C LEU A 102 10.84 19.12 14.14
N PHE A 103 10.04 18.33 14.84
CA PHE A 103 10.08 16.88 14.70
C PHE A 103 9.61 16.43 13.29
N LEU A 104 8.53 17.00 12.75
CA LEU A 104 8.08 16.69 11.39
C LEU A 104 9.14 17.08 10.35
N GLU A 105 9.76 18.26 10.50
CA GLU A 105 10.87 18.67 9.62
C GLU A 105 12.06 17.70 9.73
N PHE A 106 12.39 17.25 10.93
CA PHE A 106 13.44 16.25 11.15
C PHE A 106 13.11 14.92 10.46
N LEU A 107 11.85 14.49 10.45
CA LEU A 107 11.43 13.28 9.74
C LEU A 107 11.66 13.38 8.21
N LEU A 108 11.68 14.59 7.65
CA LEU A 108 11.98 14.82 6.22
C LEU A 108 13.48 14.80 5.90
N SER A 109 14.34 14.77 6.91
CA SER A 109 15.78 14.75 6.67
C SER A 109 16.23 13.45 5.98
N ASP A 110 17.24 13.54 5.10
CA ASP A 110 17.84 12.39 4.42
C ASP A 110 18.19 11.25 5.37
N LYS A 111 18.73 11.60 6.55
CA LYS A 111 19.12 10.62 7.58
C LYS A 111 17.92 9.81 8.04
N VAL A 112 16.81 10.46 8.35
CA VAL A 112 15.60 9.78 8.83
C VAL A 112 14.91 9.03 7.70
N GLN A 113 14.80 9.63 6.53
CA GLN A 113 14.20 8.96 5.38
C GLN A 113 14.97 7.67 4.99
N LYS A 114 16.29 7.69 4.97
CA LYS A 114 17.12 6.47 4.79
C LYS A 114 16.86 5.43 5.86
N HIS A 115 16.71 5.86 7.12
CA HIS A 115 16.39 4.96 8.22
C HIS A 115 15.00 4.33 8.05
N MET A 116 13.99 5.12 7.72
CA MET A 116 12.63 4.64 7.49
C MET A 116 12.58 3.64 6.34
N VAL A 117 13.16 3.99 5.18
CA VAL A 117 13.27 3.08 4.04
C VAL A 117 13.88 1.73 4.43
N SER A 118 14.95 1.74 5.22
CA SER A 118 15.66 0.52 5.64
C SER A 118 14.89 -0.33 6.67
N LYS A 119 13.87 0.22 7.33
CA LYS A 119 13.12 -0.44 8.40
C LYS A 119 11.66 -0.72 8.05
N SER A 120 11.01 0.22 7.37
CA SER A 120 9.60 0.09 6.99
C SER A 120 9.40 -0.37 5.54
N TYR A 121 10.43 -0.26 4.68
CA TYR A 121 10.34 -0.58 3.25
C TYR A 121 9.29 0.26 2.51
N GLU A 122 8.95 1.43 3.05
CA GLU A 122 8.13 2.44 2.38
C GLU A 122 8.99 3.28 1.44
N TYR A 123 8.40 3.76 0.35
CA TYR A 123 9.11 4.66 -0.56
C TYR A 123 9.35 6.01 0.12
N PRO A 124 10.56 6.57 0.00
CA PRO A 124 10.90 7.85 0.60
C PRO A 124 10.21 9.00 -0.12
N ILE A 125 9.93 10.08 0.59
CA ILE A 125 9.39 11.32 0.02
C ILE A 125 10.47 12.35 -0.34
N VAL A 126 11.74 12.02 -0.10
CA VAL A 126 12.91 12.79 -0.51
C VAL A 126 13.84 11.89 -1.34
N ASN A 127 14.73 12.49 -2.11
CA ASN A 127 15.63 11.74 -2.99
C ASN A 127 16.75 11.05 -2.20
N VAL A 128 16.46 9.86 -1.68
CA VAL A 128 17.42 8.98 -1.00
C VAL A 128 17.39 7.58 -1.59
N ALA A 129 18.49 6.86 -1.45
CA ALA A 129 18.58 5.48 -1.93
C ALA A 129 17.60 4.57 -1.15
N VAL A 130 16.95 3.67 -1.88
CA VAL A 130 16.09 2.63 -1.32
C VAL A 130 16.89 1.41 -0.87
N SER A 131 16.26 0.53 -0.10
CA SER A 131 16.89 -0.72 0.35
C SER A 131 17.12 -1.69 -0.83
N LYS A 132 17.99 -2.67 -0.63
CA LYS A 132 18.27 -3.71 -1.63
C LYS A 132 17.01 -4.51 -1.99
N GLU A 133 16.18 -4.80 -0.99
CA GLU A 133 14.92 -5.53 -1.18
C GLU A 133 13.95 -4.74 -2.06
N MET A 134 13.88 -3.42 -1.86
CA MET A 134 13.02 -2.53 -2.65
C MET A 134 13.54 -2.32 -4.08
N SER A 135 14.84 -2.30 -4.29
CA SER A 135 15.41 -2.11 -5.63
C SER A 135 15.00 -3.21 -6.62
N GLY A 136 14.66 -4.40 -6.11
CA GLY A 136 14.13 -5.51 -6.91
C GLY A 136 12.67 -5.36 -7.34
N PHE A 137 11.93 -4.40 -6.77
CA PHE A 137 10.50 -4.21 -7.08
C PHE A 137 10.27 -3.37 -8.35
N GLY A 138 11.27 -2.62 -8.78
CA GLY A 138 11.11 -1.55 -9.74
C GLY A 138 10.70 -0.25 -9.04
N LEU A 139 11.49 0.79 -9.25
CA LEU A 139 11.27 2.10 -8.63
C LEU A 139 10.65 3.10 -9.61
N ASP A 140 10.62 2.75 -10.88
CA ASP A 140 10.10 3.57 -11.95
C ASP A 140 8.72 3.03 -12.36
N PHE A 141 7.69 3.56 -11.72
CA PHE A 141 6.31 3.27 -12.04
C PHE A 141 5.47 4.56 -12.07
N LYS A 142 4.46 4.55 -12.90
CA LYS A 142 3.50 5.65 -12.98
C LYS A 142 2.55 5.60 -11.79
N GLU A 143 2.57 6.66 -10.99
CA GLU A 143 1.66 6.82 -9.85
C GLU A 143 0.30 7.37 -10.29
N ASP A 144 -0.76 6.97 -9.60
CA ASP A 144 -2.06 7.62 -9.68
C ASP A 144 -2.01 8.93 -8.88
N ASN A 145 -2.25 10.05 -9.56
CA ASN A 145 -2.17 11.39 -8.99
C ASN A 145 -3.46 11.86 -8.29
N THR A 146 -4.37 10.96 -7.95
CA THR A 146 -5.59 11.30 -7.21
C THR A 146 -5.21 11.77 -5.80
N SER A 147 -5.66 12.98 -5.45
CA SER A 147 -5.38 13.55 -4.12
C SER A 147 -5.95 12.68 -3.00
N VAL A 148 -5.18 12.49 -1.94
CA VAL A 148 -5.62 11.80 -0.71
C VAL A 148 -6.85 12.45 -0.09
N LYS A 149 -7.03 13.77 -0.25
CA LYS A 149 -8.24 14.48 0.17
C LYS A 149 -9.50 13.88 -0.46
N VAL A 150 -9.44 13.56 -1.77
CA VAL A 150 -10.56 12.94 -2.50
C VAL A 150 -10.89 11.57 -1.91
N TYR A 151 -9.89 10.77 -1.53
CA TYR A 151 -10.11 9.49 -0.88
C TYR A 151 -10.80 9.65 0.48
N GLY A 152 -10.38 10.63 1.28
CA GLY A 152 -11.03 10.94 2.56
C GLY A 152 -12.48 11.37 2.40
N GLU A 153 -12.76 12.26 1.45
CA GLU A 153 -14.12 12.77 1.16
C GLU A 153 -15.05 11.67 0.66
N MET A 154 -14.54 10.71 -0.14
CA MET A 154 -15.33 9.64 -0.73
C MET A 154 -15.37 8.36 0.11
N ASN A 155 -14.66 8.30 1.24
CA ASN A 155 -14.56 7.09 2.04
C ASN A 155 -15.94 6.56 2.52
N PRO A 156 -16.90 7.39 3.00
CA PRO A 156 -18.21 6.89 3.39
C PRO A 156 -18.98 6.25 2.23
N ASP A 157 -18.87 6.80 1.01
CA ASP A 157 -19.52 6.26 -0.17
C ASP A 157 -18.85 4.96 -0.62
N ALA A 158 -17.52 4.88 -0.52
CA ALA A 158 -16.77 3.69 -0.84
C ALA A 158 -17.15 2.52 0.08
N ILE A 159 -17.27 2.75 1.38
CA ILE A 159 -17.70 1.72 2.35
C ILE A 159 -19.10 1.20 1.99
N ARG A 160 -20.08 2.10 1.76
CA ARG A 160 -21.43 1.70 1.35
C ARG A 160 -21.46 0.91 0.05
N LEU A 161 -20.61 1.31 -0.90
CA LEU A 161 -20.47 0.60 -2.17
C LEU A 161 -19.91 -0.80 -1.97
N MET A 162 -18.89 -0.96 -1.14
CA MET A 162 -18.29 -2.27 -0.84
C MET A 162 -19.29 -3.21 -0.18
N ASP A 163 -20.11 -2.69 0.75
CA ASP A 163 -21.23 -3.47 1.36
C ASP A 163 -22.21 -3.96 0.30
N ARG A 164 -22.64 -3.08 -0.62
CA ARG A 164 -23.54 -3.45 -1.73
C ARG A 164 -22.90 -4.43 -2.72
N ALA A 165 -21.59 -4.35 -2.88
CA ALA A 165 -20.84 -5.28 -3.72
C ALA A 165 -20.66 -6.68 -3.06
N GLY A 166 -20.98 -6.81 -1.78
CA GLY A 166 -20.84 -8.06 -1.04
C GLY A 166 -19.42 -8.30 -0.49
N TRP A 167 -18.61 -7.28 -0.40
CA TRP A 167 -17.31 -7.35 0.25
C TRP A 167 -17.48 -7.47 1.76
N LYS A 168 -17.26 -8.67 2.35
CA LYS A 168 -17.49 -8.98 3.77
C LYS A 168 -16.32 -9.80 4.34
#